data_872c41f4cdd162695f8c39089895a2eb
#
_entry.id   872c41f4cdd162695f8c39089895a2eb
#
_cell.length_a   1.000
_cell.length_b   1.000
_cell.length_c   1.000
_cell.angle_alpha   90.00
_cell.angle_beta   90.00
_cell.angle_gamma   90.00
#
_symmetry.space_group_name_H-M   'P 1'
#
loop_
_entity.id
_entity.type
_entity.pdbx_description
1 polymer ?
#
loop_
_entity_poly.entity_id
_entity_poly.type
_entity_poly.pdbx_seq_one_letter_code
_entity_poly.pdbx_strand_id
1 'polypeptide(L)'
;EPAAAAEVDAEAEVETKEVETTTPARETVVVTPAEAAVKEMDEVDERLDGFTMPPVEGDGFGVCALDPALEGHKGHLGHRFEKFKHLRAAIEEHEGGMEKFSRGYEKMGFTRTAEGITYREWAPNATAACLHGDFNGWDLGENGKWMTKDDYDVFSVFLPNNEDGSPAIPHGSRVKIHLQIPNGEPVDRIPAWIQYAVQAPGEIPFDGVYWDPPKEDSYEFKYARPDAPSELRIYEAHVGMSSTEPKINSYVEFADDVLPRIKDLGYNAVQLMAVQEHAYYASFGYHVTNFFGVSSRCGTPEELKYLVDKAHSMGITVLMDLVHSHASSNSMDGLNMFDGSNGQYFHSGPEGYHWM
;
A
#
# COMPACT_ATOMS: atom_id res chain seq x y z
N GLU A 1 42.26 48.62 -1.83
CA GLU A 1 43.41 48.50 -2.76
C GLU A 1 43.74 47.03 -2.98
N PRO A 2 44.04 46.64 -4.23
CA PRO A 2 44.15 45.21 -4.61
C PRO A 2 45.63 44.82 -4.78
N ALA A 3 45.92 43.51 -4.67
CA ALA A 3 47.13 42.91 -5.21
C ALA A 3 46.73 41.50 -5.72
N ALA A 4 46.77 41.29 -6.94
CA ALA A 4 47.82 41.02 -7.94
C ALA A 4 47.90 39.50 -8.20
N ALA A 5 47.66 39.18 -9.45
CA ALA A 5 47.74 37.89 -10.10
C ALA A 5 49.13 37.28 -10.14
N ALA A 6 49.23 35.96 -10.23
CA ALA A 6 50.36 35.28 -10.84
C ALA A 6 49.85 34.09 -11.64
N GLU A 7 49.98 34.20 -12.95
CA GLU A 7 49.92 33.12 -13.93
C GLU A 7 51.16 32.25 -13.78
N VAL A 8 50.99 30.94 -13.91
CA VAL A 8 52.10 30.04 -14.26
C VAL A 8 51.56 29.02 -15.28
N ASP A 9 52.00 29.19 -16.51
CA ASP A 9 51.95 28.23 -17.59
C ASP A 9 52.76 26.98 -17.26
N ALA A 10 52.22 25.80 -17.54
CA ALA A 10 53.01 24.61 -17.76
C ALA A 10 52.30 23.71 -18.78
N GLU A 11 52.84 23.74 -19.99
CA GLU A 11 52.57 22.73 -21.03
C GLU A 11 53.06 21.35 -20.54
N ALA A 12 52.23 20.32 -20.72
CA ALA A 12 52.65 18.94 -20.59
C ALA A 12 52.12 18.14 -21.77
N GLU A 13 53.07 17.54 -22.46
CA GLU A 13 52.94 16.70 -23.66
C GLU A 13 51.98 15.51 -23.44
N VAL A 14 51.15 15.27 -24.45
CA VAL A 14 50.25 14.13 -24.51
C VAL A 14 50.96 12.95 -25.18
N GLU A 15 51.35 11.95 -24.39
CA GLU A 15 51.79 10.63 -24.87
C GLU A 15 50.57 9.77 -25.11
N THR A 16 50.28 9.45 -26.37
CA THR A 16 49.24 8.48 -26.78
C THR A 16 49.72 7.06 -26.53
N LYS A 17 49.16 6.39 -25.53
CA LYS A 17 49.26 4.95 -25.40
C LYS A 17 47.98 4.30 -25.91
N GLU A 18 48.14 3.42 -26.90
CA GLU A 18 47.09 2.49 -27.34
C GLU A 18 46.63 1.62 -26.19
N VAL A 19 45.34 1.66 -25.89
CA VAL A 19 44.69 0.77 -24.89
C VAL A 19 44.02 -0.34 -25.64
N GLU A 20 44.54 -1.56 -25.51
CA GLU A 20 43.88 -2.80 -25.90
C GLU A 20 42.52 -2.89 -25.18
N THR A 21 41.46 -2.97 -25.93
CA THR A 21 40.11 -3.23 -25.44
C THR A 21 39.95 -4.71 -25.05
N THR A 22 40.18 -5.00 -23.77
CA THR A 22 39.71 -6.26 -23.19
C THR A 22 38.23 -6.12 -22.81
N THR A 23 37.39 -6.90 -23.44
CA THR A 23 35.96 -7.06 -23.11
C THR A 23 35.84 -7.49 -21.66
N PRO A 24 35.08 -6.78 -20.79
CA PRO A 24 34.90 -7.23 -19.42
C PRO A 24 34.05 -8.49 -19.39
N ALA A 25 34.50 -9.49 -18.63
CA ALA A 25 33.74 -10.69 -18.33
C ALA A 25 32.40 -10.28 -17.69
N ARG A 26 31.32 -10.88 -18.15
CA ARG A 26 29.98 -10.75 -17.53
C ARG A 26 30.12 -11.10 -16.05
N GLU A 27 30.03 -10.10 -15.19
CA GLU A 27 29.79 -10.34 -13.78
C GLU A 27 28.46 -11.08 -13.62
N THR A 28 28.53 -12.25 -13.03
CA THR A 28 27.36 -12.99 -12.58
C THR A 28 26.73 -12.16 -11.45
N VAL A 29 25.66 -11.45 -11.74
CA VAL A 29 24.86 -10.76 -10.72
C VAL A 29 24.32 -11.84 -9.80
N VAL A 30 24.81 -11.87 -8.57
CA VAL A 30 24.29 -12.73 -7.52
C VAL A 30 22.99 -12.07 -7.05
N VAL A 31 21.86 -12.57 -7.59
CA VAL A 31 20.52 -12.14 -7.18
C VAL A 31 20.31 -12.57 -5.75
N THR A 32 19.97 -11.65 -4.86
CA THR A 32 19.67 -11.97 -3.46
C THR A 32 18.36 -12.79 -3.38
N PRO A 33 18.17 -13.61 -2.32
CA PRO A 33 16.90 -14.33 -2.14
C PRO A 33 15.67 -13.43 -2.15
N ALA A 34 15.79 -12.19 -1.68
CA ALA A 34 14.71 -11.20 -1.74
C ALA A 34 14.41 -10.76 -3.18
N GLU A 35 15.43 -10.54 -4.01
CA GLU A 35 15.26 -10.19 -5.44
C GLU A 35 14.74 -11.38 -6.26
N ALA A 36 15.12 -12.62 -5.88
CA ALA A 36 14.58 -13.83 -6.50
C ALA A 36 13.09 -14.01 -6.19
N ALA A 37 12.69 -13.81 -4.93
CA ALA A 37 11.28 -13.87 -4.50
C ALA A 37 10.42 -12.81 -5.20
N VAL A 38 10.94 -11.59 -5.41
CA VAL A 38 10.26 -10.53 -6.16
C VAL A 38 10.12 -10.91 -7.63
N LYS A 39 11.13 -11.56 -8.24
CA LYS A 39 11.06 -12.04 -9.62
C LYS A 39 10.03 -13.15 -9.83
N GLU A 40 9.90 -14.05 -8.86
CA GLU A 40 8.92 -15.14 -8.92
C GLU A 40 7.47 -14.61 -8.81
N MET A 41 7.25 -13.50 -8.09
CA MET A 41 5.96 -12.80 -8.02
C MET A 41 5.57 -12.14 -9.36
N ASP A 42 6.55 -11.69 -10.15
CA ASP A 42 6.30 -11.09 -11.48
C ASP A 42 5.87 -12.13 -12.53
N GLU A 43 6.09 -13.42 -12.29
CA GLU A 43 5.80 -14.50 -13.25
C GLU A 43 4.43 -15.18 -13.05
N VAL A 44 3.71 -14.93 -11.96
CA VAL A 44 2.48 -15.68 -11.63
C VAL A 44 1.27 -14.77 -11.45
N ASP A 45 0.71 -14.24 -12.53
CA ASP A 45 -0.68 -13.81 -12.53
C ASP A 45 -1.43 -14.12 -13.83
N GLU A 46 -1.86 -15.39 -13.96
CA GLU A 46 -2.72 -15.86 -15.06
C GLU A 46 -4.08 -15.14 -15.11
N ARG A 47 -4.46 -14.37 -14.04
CA ARG A 47 -5.74 -13.63 -13.98
C ARG A 47 -5.76 -12.37 -14.85
N LEU A 48 -4.60 -11.93 -15.33
CA LEU A 48 -4.44 -10.73 -16.16
C LEU A 48 -4.13 -11.04 -17.63
N ASP A 49 -4.08 -12.31 -17.99
CA ASP A 49 -3.87 -12.70 -19.37
C ASP A 49 -4.99 -12.14 -20.26
N GLY A 50 -4.65 -11.09 -20.99
CA GLY A 50 -5.52 -10.46 -21.98
C GLY A 50 -5.99 -9.04 -21.66
N PHE A 51 -5.67 -8.47 -20.49
CA PHE A 51 -5.96 -7.05 -20.26
C PHE A 51 -4.91 -6.19 -20.97
N THR A 52 -5.34 -5.49 -21.98
CA THR A 52 -4.55 -4.44 -22.63
C THR A 52 -5.24 -3.10 -22.49
N MET A 53 -4.53 -2.12 -21.94
CA MET A 53 -5.02 -0.75 -21.94
C MET A 53 -5.30 -0.31 -23.38
N PRO A 54 -6.45 0.33 -23.64
CA PRO A 54 -6.77 0.81 -24.98
C PRO A 54 -5.68 1.79 -25.45
N PRO A 55 -5.41 1.85 -26.76
CA PRO A 55 -4.46 2.81 -27.30
C PRO A 55 -4.87 4.24 -26.96
N VAL A 56 -3.89 5.11 -26.71
CA VAL A 56 -4.14 6.54 -26.54
C VAL A 56 -4.28 7.18 -27.91
N GLU A 57 -5.49 7.42 -28.32
CA GLU A 57 -5.80 8.05 -29.60
C GLU A 57 -6.21 9.52 -29.44
N GLY A 58 -6.04 10.30 -30.51
CA GLY A 58 -6.47 11.69 -30.57
C GLY A 58 -5.41 12.70 -30.12
N ASP A 59 -5.84 13.95 -30.01
CA ASP A 59 -5.02 15.14 -29.75
C ASP A 59 -5.29 15.80 -28.38
N GLY A 60 -6.21 15.24 -27.59
CA GLY A 60 -6.63 15.80 -26.33
C GLY A 60 -7.66 16.92 -26.43
N PHE A 61 -8.18 17.24 -27.61
CA PHE A 61 -9.13 18.33 -27.83
C PHE A 61 -10.58 17.91 -28.01
N GLY A 62 -10.87 16.61 -27.99
CA GLY A 62 -12.24 16.09 -28.17
C GLY A 62 -13.27 16.71 -27.23
N VAL A 63 -12.87 17.11 -26.01
CA VAL A 63 -13.73 17.78 -25.05
C VAL A 63 -14.23 19.14 -25.54
N CYS A 64 -13.49 19.84 -26.43
CA CYS A 64 -13.91 21.12 -27.00
C CYS A 64 -15.16 20.97 -27.91
N ALA A 65 -15.39 19.80 -28.48
CA ALA A 65 -16.58 19.52 -29.25
C ALA A 65 -17.85 19.42 -28.35
N LEU A 66 -17.65 19.03 -27.08
CA LEU A 66 -18.69 18.95 -26.06
C LEU A 66 -18.93 20.29 -25.36
N ASP A 67 -17.85 21.02 -25.13
CA ASP A 67 -17.87 22.35 -24.49
C ASP A 67 -17.02 23.35 -25.31
N PRO A 68 -17.64 24.13 -26.20
CA PRO A 68 -16.94 25.13 -27.01
C PRO A 68 -16.21 26.24 -26.19
N ALA A 69 -16.57 26.47 -24.93
CA ALA A 69 -15.92 27.45 -24.08
C ALA A 69 -14.45 27.04 -23.80
N LEU A 70 -14.09 25.77 -23.96
CA LEU A 70 -12.73 25.24 -23.78
C LEU A 70 -11.81 25.51 -25.00
N GLU A 71 -12.32 26.02 -26.13
CA GLU A 71 -11.50 26.31 -27.33
C GLU A 71 -10.31 27.23 -27.02
N GLY A 72 -10.52 28.25 -26.16
CA GLY A 72 -9.46 29.16 -25.72
C GLY A 72 -8.38 28.50 -24.86
N HIS A 73 -8.61 27.29 -24.36
CA HIS A 73 -7.72 26.56 -23.46
C HIS A 73 -7.00 25.38 -24.13
N LYS A 74 -7.08 25.22 -25.46
CA LYS A 74 -6.45 24.13 -26.22
C LYS A 74 -4.94 23.95 -25.89
N GLY A 75 -4.20 25.03 -25.72
CA GLY A 75 -2.77 24.94 -25.35
C GLY A 75 -2.55 24.23 -24.01
N HIS A 76 -3.39 24.51 -23.02
CA HIS A 76 -3.35 23.86 -21.72
C HIS A 76 -3.82 22.38 -21.80
N LEU A 77 -4.88 22.10 -22.53
CA LEU A 77 -5.39 20.75 -22.75
C LEU A 77 -4.34 19.87 -23.45
N GLY A 78 -3.70 20.39 -24.51
CA GLY A 78 -2.63 19.70 -25.22
C GLY A 78 -1.45 19.39 -24.31
N HIS A 79 -1.00 20.36 -23.50
CA HIS A 79 0.07 20.15 -22.54
C HIS A 79 -0.25 19.04 -21.52
N ARG A 80 -1.47 19.02 -20.98
CA ARG A 80 -1.90 17.96 -20.05
C ARG A 80 -1.92 16.60 -20.73
N PHE A 81 -2.40 16.54 -21.98
CA PHE A 81 -2.47 15.30 -22.74
C PHE A 81 -1.09 14.76 -23.08
N GLU A 82 -0.12 15.64 -23.45
CA GLU A 82 1.27 15.22 -23.64
C GLU A 82 1.90 14.69 -22.33
N LYS A 83 1.69 15.38 -21.21
CA LYS A 83 2.15 14.85 -19.90
C LYS A 83 1.58 13.48 -19.58
N PHE A 84 0.28 13.27 -19.85
CA PHE A 84 -0.36 11.95 -19.67
C PHE A 84 0.30 10.89 -20.55
N LYS A 85 0.53 11.18 -21.84
CA LYS A 85 1.20 10.23 -22.75
C LYS A 85 2.61 9.89 -22.29
N HIS A 86 3.39 10.90 -21.88
CA HIS A 86 4.75 10.67 -21.38
C HIS A 86 4.77 9.81 -20.12
N LEU A 87 3.90 10.10 -19.15
CA LEU A 87 3.83 9.33 -17.90
C LEU A 87 3.40 7.89 -18.20
N ARG A 88 2.38 7.70 -19.04
CA ARG A 88 1.93 6.37 -19.44
C ARG A 88 3.04 5.58 -20.12
N ALA A 89 3.77 6.19 -21.06
CA ALA A 89 4.89 5.54 -21.75
C ALA A 89 6.00 5.12 -20.77
N ALA A 90 6.32 5.98 -19.79
CA ALA A 90 7.30 5.65 -18.75
C ALA A 90 6.85 4.46 -17.88
N ILE A 91 5.58 4.42 -17.49
CA ILE A 91 5.02 3.28 -16.74
C ILE A 91 5.06 1.99 -17.57
N GLU A 92 4.69 2.06 -18.86
CA GLU A 92 4.78 0.88 -19.75
C GLU A 92 6.22 0.36 -19.90
N GLU A 93 7.19 1.29 -19.98
CA GLU A 93 8.61 0.95 -20.17
C GLU A 93 9.26 0.39 -18.91
N HIS A 94 8.99 1.00 -17.74
CA HIS A 94 9.74 0.72 -16.52
C HIS A 94 9.01 -0.20 -15.53
N GLU A 95 7.67 -0.19 -15.55
CA GLU A 95 6.85 -0.95 -14.60
C GLU A 95 6.15 -2.16 -15.23
N GLY A 96 6.30 -2.36 -16.55
CA GLY A 96 5.65 -3.44 -17.28
C GLY A 96 4.16 -3.21 -17.53
N GLY A 97 3.71 -1.94 -17.49
CA GLY A 97 2.37 -1.50 -17.83
C GLY A 97 1.54 -1.01 -16.66
N MET A 98 0.44 -0.32 -16.99
CA MET A 98 -0.46 0.28 -16.00
C MET A 98 -1.07 -0.75 -15.05
N GLU A 99 -1.36 -1.95 -15.53
CA GLU A 99 -1.94 -3.01 -14.71
C GLU A 99 -0.96 -3.46 -13.61
N LYS A 100 0.29 -3.77 -13.97
CA LYS A 100 1.31 -4.14 -12.98
C LYS A 100 1.63 -2.99 -12.03
N PHE A 101 1.69 -1.77 -12.55
CA PHE A 101 1.91 -0.58 -11.74
C PHE A 101 0.80 -0.37 -10.70
N SER A 102 -0.47 -0.53 -11.11
CA SER A 102 -1.62 -0.36 -10.21
C SER A 102 -1.67 -1.40 -9.08
N ARG A 103 -0.97 -2.51 -9.22
CA ARG A 103 -0.88 -3.61 -8.25
C ARG A 103 0.35 -3.54 -7.35
N GLY A 104 0.95 -2.37 -7.20
CA GLY A 104 2.11 -2.16 -6.31
C GLY A 104 1.86 -2.63 -4.86
N TYR A 105 0.61 -2.62 -4.41
CA TYR A 105 0.21 -3.13 -3.09
C TYR A 105 0.49 -4.64 -2.89
N GLU A 106 0.61 -5.43 -3.97
CA GLU A 106 0.97 -6.86 -3.91
C GLU A 106 2.47 -7.07 -3.71
N LYS A 107 3.29 -6.07 -4.06
CA LYS A 107 4.75 -6.11 -3.95
C LYS A 107 5.26 -5.47 -2.66
N MET A 108 4.43 -4.70 -1.96
CA MET A 108 4.78 -4.01 -0.72
C MET A 108 4.17 -4.73 0.48
N GLY A 109 4.67 -4.42 1.68
CA GLY A 109 4.25 -5.11 2.89
C GLY A 109 4.77 -6.55 2.95
N PHE A 110 3.98 -7.45 3.50
CA PHE A 110 4.33 -8.85 3.69
C PHE A 110 3.88 -9.70 2.50
N THR A 111 4.80 -10.46 1.94
CA THR A 111 4.53 -11.45 0.90
C THR A 111 5.02 -12.82 1.35
N ARG A 112 4.12 -13.81 1.33
CA ARG A 112 4.41 -15.20 1.69
C ARG A 112 4.67 -16.03 0.45
N THR A 113 5.81 -16.76 0.43
CA THR A 113 6.15 -17.78 -0.56
C THR A 113 6.37 -19.14 0.12
N ALA A 114 6.64 -20.18 -0.67
CA ALA A 114 6.98 -21.49 -0.13
C ALA A 114 8.29 -21.48 0.68
N GLU A 115 9.22 -20.57 0.35
CA GLU A 115 10.55 -20.46 0.94
C GLU A 115 10.59 -19.60 2.20
N GLY A 116 9.65 -18.63 2.34
CA GLY A 116 9.66 -17.71 3.46
C GLY A 116 8.75 -16.52 3.30
N ILE A 117 9.04 -15.46 4.03
CA ILE A 117 8.31 -14.20 4.05
C ILE A 117 9.24 -13.08 3.60
N THR A 118 8.83 -12.33 2.60
CA THR A 118 9.46 -11.05 2.25
C THR A 118 8.65 -9.91 2.85
N TYR A 119 9.33 -8.94 3.46
CA TYR A 119 8.71 -7.70 3.89
C TYR A 119 9.38 -6.51 3.19
N ARG A 120 8.58 -5.60 2.66
CA ARG A 120 9.03 -4.38 1.97
C ARG A 120 8.27 -3.17 2.48
N GLU A 121 9.03 -2.07 2.69
CA GLU A 121 8.46 -0.81 3.18
C GLU A 121 9.18 0.39 2.55
N TRP A 122 8.42 1.38 2.12
CA TRP A 122 8.96 2.63 1.60
C TRP A 122 9.07 3.67 2.70
N ALA A 123 10.30 4.09 3.01
CA ALA A 123 10.59 5.06 4.05
C ALA A 123 11.78 5.94 3.64
N PRO A 124 11.58 6.90 2.73
CA PRO A 124 12.69 7.62 2.07
C PRO A 124 13.57 8.42 3.02
N ASN A 125 13.02 8.99 4.08
CA ASN A 125 13.80 9.76 5.06
C ASN A 125 14.52 8.88 6.08
N ALA A 126 14.16 7.60 6.23
CA ALA A 126 14.83 6.70 7.17
C ALA A 126 16.22 6.30 6.67
N THR A 127 17.19 6.22 7.59
CA THR A 127 18.56 5.79 7.30
C THR A 127 18.76 4.30 7.50
N ALA A 128 17.95 3.66 8.35
CA ALA A 128 17.92 2.22 8.57
C ALA A 128 16.52 1.79 9.03
N ALA A 129 16.17 0.55 8.77
CA ALA A 129 14.91 -0.04 9.17
C ALA A 129 15.12 -1.44 9.73
N CYS A 130 14.34 -1.83 10.74
CA CYS A 130 14.36 -3.16 11.33
C CYS A 130 12.94 -3.63 11.58
N LEU A 131 12.58 -4.79 11.03
CA LEU A 131 11.33 -5.45 11.35
C LEU A 131 11.47 -6.21 12.67
N HIS A 132 10.55 -5.97 13.61
CA HIS A 132 10.55 -6.63 14.91
C HIS A 132 9.12 -6.90 15.39
N GLY A 133 8.99 -7.75 16.39
CA GLY A 133 7.66 -8.12 16.91
C GLY A 133 7.72 -9.35 17.81
N ASP A 134 6.56 -9.97 18.04
CA ASP A 134 6.44 -11.17 18.90
C ASP A 134 7.35 -12.31 18.38
N PHE A 135 7.52 -12.44 17.05
CA PHE A 135 8.28 -13.49 16.40
C PHE A 135 9.80 -13.48 16.73
N ASN A 136 10.35 -12.36 17.15
CA ASN A 136 11.76 -12.23 17.55
C ASN A 136 11.94 -11.64 18.96
N GLY A 137 10.85 -11.62 19.76
CA GLY A 137 10.86 -11.08 21.13
C GLY A 137 11.08 -9.57 21.18
N TRP A 138 10.71 -8.85 20.12
CA TRP A 138 10.87 -7.39 20.00
C TRP A 138 12.34 -6.93 20.01
N ASP A 139 13.26 -7.84 19.69
CA ASP A 139 14.71 -7.59 19.72
C ASP A 139 15.15 -6.76 18.50
N LEU A 140 15.88 -5.68 18.76
CA LEU A 140 16.55 -4.85 17.76
C LEU A 140 18.05 -5.14 17.67
N GLY A 141 18.58 -6.02 18.53
CA GLY A 141 19.98 -6.38 18.61
C GLY A 141 20.32 -7.56 17.70
N GLU A 142 20.77 -8.66 18.32
CA GLU A 142 21.29 -9.85 17.62
C GLU A 142 20.23 -10.54 16.75
N ASN A 143 18.97 -10.59 17.21
CA ASN A 143 17.85 -11.18 16.48
C ASN A 143 17.03 -10.15 15.69
N GLY A 144 17.42 -8.89 15.67
CA GLY A 144 16.78 -7.84 14.89
C GLY A 144 16.81 -8.15 13.40
N LYS A 145 15.70 -7.93 12.72
CA LYS A 145 15.58 -8.17 11.26
C LYS A 145 15.85 -6.88 10.52
N TRP A 146 17.12 -6.47 10.49
CA TRP A 146 17.57 -5.29 9.79
C TRP A 146 17.41 -5.45 8.28
N MET A 147 16.92 -4.41 7.64
CA MET A 147 16.51 -4.40 6.24
C MET A 147 17.55 -3.72 5.35
N THR A 148 17.59 -4.11 4.09
CA THR A 148 18.41 -3.47 3.06
C THR A 148 17.58 -2.43 2.34
N LYS A 149 18.14 -1.23 2.13
CA LYS A 149 17.54 -0.12 1.39
C LYS A 149 18.01 -0.14 -0.05
N ASP A 150 17.09 -0.06 -1.01
CA ASP A 150 17.40 0.05 -2.44
C ASP A 150 17.53 1.53 -2.90
N ASP A 151 17.83 1.72 -4.19
CA ASP A 151 18.00 3.04 -4.80
C ASP A 151 16.69 3.85 -4.90
N TYR A 152 15.55 3.22 -4.63
CA TYR A 152 14.21 3.84 -4.63
C TYR A 152 13.68 4.07 -3.22
N ASP A 153 14.56 3.96 -2.21
CA ASP A 153 14.23 4.14 -0.80
C ASP A 153 13.27 3.08 -0.22
N VAL A 154 13.17 1.92 -0.87
CA VAL A 154 12.42 0.77 -0.36
C VAL A 154 13.34 -0.10 0.47
N PHE A 155 12.98 -0.30 1.73
CA PHE A 155 13.61 -1.26 2.61
C PHE A 155 13.02 -2.65 2.39
N SER A 156 13.86 -3.68 2.37
CA SER A 156 13.43 -5.07 2.20
C SER A 156 14.19 -6.02 3.09
N VAL A 157 13.52 -7.09 3.53
CA VAL A 157 14.10 -8.22 4.24
C VAL A 157 13.39 -9.51 3.84
N PHE A 158 14.16 -10.57 3.67
CA PHE A 158 13.64 -11.92 3.48
C PHE A 158 13.90 -12.76 4.73
N LEU A 159 12.85 -13.39 5.23
CA LEU A 159 12.86 -14.27 6.40
C LEU A 159 12.56 -15.71 5.93
N PRO A 160 13.56 -16.58 5.82
CA PRO A 160 13.33 -17.97 5.43
C PRO A 160 12.46 -18.68 6.48
N ASN A 161 11.75 -19.71 6.05
CA ASN A 161 11.04 -20.59 6.96
C ASN A 161 11.99 -21.16 8.02
N ASN A 162 11.43 -21.48 9.17
CA ASN A 162 12.14 -22.19 10.22
C ASN A 162 12.59 -23.59 9.73
N GLU A 163 13.52 -24.23 10.45
CA GLU A 163 14.06 -25.56 10.10
C GLU A 163 12.96 -26.65 10.02
N ASP A 164 11.87 -26.49 10.75
CA ASP A 164 10.71 -27.40 10.74
C ASP A 164 9.71 -27.10 9.60
N GLY A 165 9.99 -26.09 8.75
CA GLY A 165 9.15 -25.66 7.65
C GLY A 165 8.05 -24.66 8.05
N SER A 166 7.92 -24.30 9.33
CA SER A 166 6.96 -23.31 9.78
C SER A 166 7.36 -21.88 9.35
N PRO A 167 6.41 -20.95 9.21
CA PRO A 167 6.71 -19.56 8.89
C PRO A 167 7.60 -18.89 9.92
N ALA A 168 8.53 -18.05 9.48
CA ALA A 168 9.39 -17.25 10.36
C ALA A 168 8.58 -16.27 11.24
N ILE A 169 7.45 -15.79 10.73
CA ILE A 169 6.50 -14.99 11.48
C ILE A 169 5.19 -15.79 11.58
N PRO A 170 4.80 -16.29 12.74
CA PRO A 170 3.52 -16.97 12.92
C PRO A 170 2.33 -16.04 12.65
N HIS A 171 1.25 -16.58 12.09
CA HIS A 171 -0.02 -15.86 11.98
C HIS A 171 -0.44 -15.26 13.34
N GLY A 172 -0.96 -14.03 13.31
CA GLY A 172 -1.38 -13.33 14.53
C GLY A 172 -0.26 -12.65 15.32
N SER A 173 1.01 -12.79 14.90
CA SER A 173 2.13 -12.09 15.54
C SER A 173 1.98 -10.58 15.42
N ARG A 174 2.17 -9.86 16.54
CA ARG A 174 2.27 -8.40 16.51
C ARG A 174 3.61 -8.00 15.94
N VAL A 175 3.61 -6.97 15.10
CA VAL A 175 4.80 -6.51 14.37
C VAL A 175 4.83 -4.98 14.31
N LYS A 176 6.05 -4.43 14.34
CA LYS A 176 6.35 -3.04 14.02
C LYS A 176 7.61 -2.95 13.17
N ILE A 177 7.74 -1.84 12.48
CA ILE A 177 9.00 -1.44 11.84
C ILE A 177 9.65 -0.35 12.67
N HIS A 178 10.89 -0.60 13.08
CA HIS A 178 11.75 0.37 13.75
C HIS A 178 12.53 1.14 12.71
N LEU A 179 12.37 2.47 12.67
CA LEU A 179 13.01 3.37 11.71
C LEU A 179 14.01 4.27 12.42
N GLN A 180 15.25 4.25 11.95
CA GLN A 180 16.25 5.25 12.33
C GLN A 180 16.11 6.45 11.40
N ILE A 181 15.87 7.63 11.97
CA ILE A 181 15.66 8.86 11.23
C ILE A 181 16.82 9.84 11.42
N PRO A 182 17.19 10.63 10.39
CA PRO A 182 18.22 11.63 10.52
C PRO A 182 17.86 12.67 11.57
N ASN A 183 18.81 12.99 12.46
CA ASN A 183 18.66 14.05 13.46
C ASN A 183 17.45 13.96 14.38
N GLY A 184 16.92 12.75 14.60
CA GLY A 184 15.79 12.48 15.47
C GLY A 184 15.98 11.20 16.30
N GLU A 185 15.07 11.00 17.26
CA GLU A 185 14.98 9.73 17.96
C GLU A 185 14.36 8.68 17.02
N PRO A 186 14.80 7.42 17.08
CA PRO A 186 14.19 6.35 16.33
C PRO A 186 12.68 6.23 16.63
N VAL A 187 11.92 5.74 15.67
CA VAL A 187 10.46 5.59 15.82
C VAL A 187 10.03 4.18 15.45
N ASP A 188 9.07 3.66 16.21
CA ASP A 188 8.38 2.42 15.87
C ASP A 188 7.07 2.75 15.18
N ARG A 189 6.82 2.11 14.03
CA ARG A 189 5.64 2.33 13.20
C ARG A 189 4.92 1.02 12.90
N ILE A 190 3.61 1.11 12.73
CA ILE A 190 2.86 0.02 12.11
C ILE A 190 3.26 -0.04 10.65
N PRO A 191 3.59 -1.22 10.08
CA PRO A 191 3.83 -1.35 8.64
C PRO A 191 2.74 -0.68 7.82
N ALA A 192 3.10 0.19 6.86
CA ALA A 192 2.12 1.00 6.12
C ALA A 192 1.13 0.15 5.29
N TRP A 193 1.56 -1.04 4.89
CA TRP A 193 0.80 -2.00 4.08
C TRP A 193 0.16 -3.12 4.90
N ILE A 194 0.07 -2.94 6.23
CA ILE A 194 -0.51 -3.95 7.12
C ILE A 194 -1.99 -4.18 6.80
N GLN A 195 -2.43 -5.42 6.85
CA GLN A 195 -3.82 -5.80 6.58
C GLN A 195 -4.69 -5.85 7.84
N TYR A 196 -4.07 -5.87 9.01
CA TYR A 196 -4.75 -5.88 10.29
C TYR A 196 -3.91 -5.18 11.36
N ALA A 197 -4.54 -4.38 12.18
CA ALA A 197 -3.91 -3.73 13.32
C ALA A 197 -4.87 -3.76 14.51
N VAL A 198 -4.34 -3.92 15.72
CA VAL A 198 -5.15 -4.04 16.94
C VAL A 198 -4.65 -3.12 18.03
N GLN A 199 -5.56 -2.61 18.83
CA GLN A 199 -5.23 -1.87 20.03
C GLN A 199 -5.33 -2.82 21.24
N ALA A 200 -4.21 -3.04 21.93
CA ALA A 200 -4.23 -3.85 23.13
C ALA A 200 -5.00 -3.13 24.26
N PRO A 201 -5.72 -3.87 25.13
CA PRO A 201 -6.45 -3.27 26.23
C PRO A 201 -5.54 -2.42 27.14
N GLY A 202 -5.87 -1.14 27.29
CA GLY A 202 -5.13 -0.19 28.11
C GLY A 202 -3.94 0.49 27.43
N GLU A 203 -3.61 0.10 26.21
CA GLU A 203 -2.59 0.75 25.40
C GLU A 203 -3.21 1.85 24.51
N ILE A 204 -2.41 2.88 24.21
CA ILE A 204 -2.84 3.96 23.32
C ILE A 204 -2.50 3.62 21.85
N PRO A 205 -1.24 3.23 21.52
CA PRO A 205 -0.89 2.89 20.16
C PRO A 205 -1.46 1.53 19.75
N PHE A 206 -1.72 1.39 18.47
CA PHE A 206 -2.02 0.11 17.85
C PHE A 206 -0.72 -0.65 17.55
N ASP A 207 -0.84 -1.97 17.41
CA ASP A 207 0.19 -2.84 16.85
C ASP A 207 -0.30 -3.42 15.52
N GLY A 208 0.58 -3.48 14.52
CA GLY A 208 0.32 -4.25 13.32
C GLY A 208 0.27 -5.74 13.65
N VAL A 209 -0.58 -6.48 12.96
CA VAL A 209 -0.70 -7.94 13.12
C VAL A 209 -0.39 -8.60 11.78
N TYR A 210 0.59 -9.48 11.75
CA TYR A 210 0.85 -10.31 10.59
C TYR A 210 -0.32 -11.27 10.36
N TRP A 211 -1.07 -11.02 9.28
CA TRP A 211 -2.29 -11.76 8.98
C TRP A 211 -2.06 -12.76 7.86
N ASP A 212 -1.87 -14.01 8.20
CA ASP A 212 -1.63 -15.12 7.29
C ASP A 212 -2.24 -16.40 7.93
N PRO A 213 -3.59 -16.47 8.00
CA PRO A 213 -4.25 -17.58 8.65
C PRO A 213 -3.95 -18.91 7.94
N PRO A 214 -3.82 -20.03 8.69
CA PRO A 214 -3.73 -21.33 8.08
C PRO A 214 -4.95 -21.59 7.20
N LYS A 215 -4.80 -22.47 6.22
CA LYS A 215 -5.83 -22.71 5.19
C LYS A 215 -7.20 -23.08 5.79
N GLU A 216 -7.20 -23.82 6.89
CA GLU A 216 -8.41 -24.24 7.60
C GLU A 216 -9.15 -23.07 8.26
N ASP A 217 -8.46 -21.98 8.63
CA ASP A 217 -9.02 -20.80 9.27
C ASP A 217 -9.23 -19.63 8.28
N SER A 218 -8.69 -19.75 7.06
CA SER A 218 -8.86 -18.77 6.00
C SER A 218 -10.25 -18.85 5.40
N TYR A 219 -10.96 -17.73 5.36
CA TYR A 219 -12.30 -17.69 4.79
C TYR A 219 -12.27 -17.83 3.26
N GLU A 220 -12.91 -18.86 2.75
CA GLU A 220 -13.13 -19.07 1.31
C GLU A 220 -14.54 -18.60 0.93
N PHE A 221 -14.63 -17.73 -0.09
CA PHE A 221 -15.93 -17.28 -0.63
C PHE A 221 -16.71 -18.44 -1.21
N LYS A 222 -17.98 -18.58 -0.82
CA LYS A 222 -18.90 -19.63 -1.24
C LYS A 222 -19.86 -19.20 -2.34
N TYR A 223 -20.05 -17.89 -2.48
CA TYR A 223 -20.98 -17.30 -3.42
C TYR A 223 -20.26 -16.33 -4.36
N ALA A 224 -20.57 -16.44 -5.65
CA ALA A 224 -20.09 -15.51 -6.64
C ALA A 224 -20.62 -14.10 -6.36
N ARG A 225 -19.83 -13.08 -6.72
CA ARG A 225 -20.30 -11.71 -6.72
C ARG A 225 -21.54 -11.60 -7.62
N PRO A 226 -22.66 -11.01 -7.15
CA PRO A 226 -23.82 -10.77 -7.98
C PRO A 226 -23.49 -9.91 -9.22
N ASP A 227 -24.22 -10.13 -10.32
CA ASP A 227 -24.16 -9.25 -11.47
C ASP A 227 -24.54 -7.82 -11.04
N ALA A 228 -23.90 -6.83 -11.70
CA ALA A 228 -24.19 -5.44 -11.41
C ALA A 228 -25.67 -5.13 -11.74
N PRO A 229 -26.47 -4.69 -10.77
CA PRO A 229 -27.86 -4.35 -11.01
C PRO A 229 -27.97 -3.20 -12.04
N SER A 230 -28.94 -3.27 -12.95
CA SER A 230 -29.24 -2.17 -13.89
C SER A 230 -29.71 -0.90 -13.16
N GLU A 231 -30.31 -1.07 -12.00
CA GLU A 231 -30.81 0.01 -11.15
C GLU A 231 -30.38 -0.25 -9.71
N LEU A 232 -29.48 0.58 -9.21
CA LEU A 232 -28.97 0.49 -7.84
C LEU A 232 -29.96 1.12 -6.85
N ARG A 233 -30.32 0.35 -5.81
CA ARG A 233 -30.94 0.82 -4.58
C ARG A 233 -29.96 0.52 -3.46
N ILE A 234 -29.23 1.56 -3.07
CA ILE A 234 -28.10 1.46 -2.15
C ILE A 234 -28.57 1.78 -0.73
N TYR A 235 -28.25 0.91 0.21
CA TYR A 235 -28.32 1.19 1.64
C TYR A 235 -26.92 1.48 2.16
N GLU A 236 -26.69 2.72 2.59
CA GLU A 236 -25.43 3.11 3.21
C GLU A 236 -25.47 2.79 4.71
N ALA A 237 -24.42 2.15 5.21
CA ALA A 237 -24.36 1.68 6.59
C ALA A 237 -22.94 1.76 7.18
N HIS A 238 -22.88 2.13 8.46
CA HIS A 238 -21.70 1.98 9.29
C HIS A 238 -21.85 0.73 10.16
N VAL A 239 -21.01 -0.27 9.95
CA VAL A 239 -21.11 -1.56 10.64
C VAL A 239 -21.18 -1.40 12.15
N GLY A 240 -20.19 -0.70 12.74
CA GLY A 240 -20.10 -0.54 14.18
C GLY A 240 -21.27 0.23 14.85
N MET A 241 -22.00 1.03 14.06
CA MET A 241 -23.15 1.85 14.54
C MET A 241 -24.51 1.18 14.32
N SER A 242 -24.53 -0.04 13.84
CA SER A 242 -25.77 -0.72 13.43
C SER A 242 -26.47 -1.54 14.54
N SER A 243 -25.90 -1.60 15.73
CA SER A 243 -26.53 -2.27 16.88
C SER A 243 -27.64 -1.46 17.51
N THR A 244 -28.68 -2.13 18.01
CA THR A 244 -29.70 -1.54 18.88
C THR A 244 -29.22 -1.40 20.34
N GLU A 245 -28.14 -2.08 20.69
CA GLU A 245 -27.49 -2.01 21.99
C GLU A 245 -26.36 -0.97 21.98
N PRO A 246 -25.99 -0.39 23.13
CA PRO A 246 -24.90 0.59 23.22
C PRO A 246 -23.52 -0.11 23.13
N LYS A 247 -23.21 -0.70 21.98
CA LYS A 247 -21.96 -1.38 21.69
C LYS A 247 -21.53 -1.11 20.24
N ILE A 248 -20.28 -1.39 19.92
CA ILE A 248 -19.80 -1.50 18.54
C ILE A 248 -20.28 -2.83 17.98
N ASN A 249 -21.02 -2.81 16.88
CA ASN A 249 -21.48 -4.00 16.20
C ASN A 249 -20.35 -4.67 15.39
N SER A 250 -20.38 -6.00 15.31
CA SER A 250 -19.38 -6.76 14.58
C SER A 250 -19.77 -6.99 13.11
N TYR A 251 -18.79 -7.38 12.28
CA TYR A 251 -19.04 -7.82 10.91
C TYR A 251 -20.02 -8.99 10.85
N VAL A 252 -19.88 -9.96 11.77
CA VAL A 252 -20.76 -11.13 11.85
C VAL A 252 -22.19 -10.72 12.22
N GLU A 253 -22.35 -9.90 13.26
CA GLU A 253 -23.68 -9.43 13.67
C GLU A 253 -24.35 -8.58 12.60
N PHE A 254 -23.59 -7.75 11.89
CA PHE A 254 -24.11 -7.00 10.76
C PHE A 254 -24.60 -7.95 9.65
N ALA A 255 -23.80 -8.96 9.33
CA ALA A 255 -24.13 -9.94 8.31
C ALA A 255 -25.40 -10.75 8.64
N ASP A 256 -25.56 -11.15 9.90
CA ASP A 256 -26.64 -12.04 10.30
C ASP A 256 -27.93 -11.30 10.67
N ASP A 257 -27.82 -10.10 11.26
CA ASP A 257 -28.98 -9.38 11.79
C ASP A 257 -29.41 -8.19 10.93
N VAL A 258 -28.47 -7.54 10.23
CA VAL A 258 -28.77 -6.29 9.49
C VAL A 258 -28.98 -6.52 8.00
N LEU A 259 -28.13 -7.34 7.34
CA LEU A 259 -28.30 -7.63 5.90
C LEU A 259 -29.68 -8.22 5.54
N PRO A 260 -30.28 -9.15 6.32
CA PRO A 260 -31.64 -9.64 6.03
C PRO A 260 -32.66 -8.51 5.98
N ARG A 261 -32.60 -7.58 6.92
CA ARG A 261 -33.51 -6.41 6.95
C ARG A 261 -33.30 -5.48 5.75
N ILE A 262 -32.06 -5.25 5.34
CA ILE A 262 -31.74 -4.48 4.14
C ILE A 262 -32.35 -5.15 2.91
N LYS A 263 -32.24 -6.47 2.81
CA LYS A 263 -32.84 -7.25 1.71
C LYS A 263 -34.36 -7.17 1.70
N ASP A 264 -35.00 -7.33 2.84
CA ASP A 264 -36.46 -7.29 3.00
C ASP A 264 -37.05 -5.93 2.63
N LEU A 265 -36.30 -4.85 2.87
CA LEU A 265 -36.65 -3.48 2.45
C LEU A 265 -36.48 -3.24 0.94
N GLY A 266 -35.98 -4.24 0.19
CA GLY A 266 -35.86 -4.18 -1.27
C GLY A 266 -34.61 -3.50 -1.79
N TYR A 267 -33.60 -3.27 -0.95
CA TYR A 267 -32.27 -2.80 -1.41
C TYR A 267 -31.53 -3.95 -2.12
N ASN A 268 -30.73 -3.61 -3.11
CA ASN A 268 -29.92 -4.54 -3.89
C ASN A 268 -28.41 -4.26 -3.81
N ALA A 269 -28.04 -3.22 -3.10
CA ALA A 269 -26.65 -2.91 -2.77
C ALA A 269 -26.54 -2.37 -1.34
N VAL A 270 -25.44 -2.65 -0.67
CA VAL A 270 -25.04 -2.04 0.59
C VAL A 270 -23.70 -1.35 0.39
N GLN A 271 -23.61 -0.09 0.81
CA GLN A 271 -22.38 0.67 0.87
C GLN A 271 -21.89 0.66 2.32
N LEU A 272 -20.74 0.03 2.55
CA LEU A 272 -20.11 -0.02 3.86
C LEU A 272 -19.23 1.20 4.04
N MET A 273 -19.63 2.09 4.97
CA MET A 273 -18.89 3.31 5.29
C MET A 273 -17.53 2.95 5.89
N ALA A 274 -16.49 3.57 5.37
CA ALA A 274 -15.15 3.72 5.92
C ALA A 274 -14.66 2.51 6.76
N VAL A 275 -14.51 1.36 6.11
CA VAL A 275 -14.12 0.09 6.76
C VAL A 275 -12.62 0.00 7.09
N GLN A 276 -11.81 0.96 6.60
CA GLN A 276 -10.37 0.99 6.84
C GLN A 276 -10.08 1.26 8.33
N GLU A 277 -8.92 0.76 8.80
CA GLU A 277 -8.55 0.94 10.21
C GLU A 277 -8.30 2.41 10.58
N HIS A 278 -8.77 2.80 11.74
CA HIS A 278 -8.69 4.15 12.27
C HIS A 278 -8.61 4.16 13.80
N ALA A 279 -7.71 4.93 14.36
CA ALA A 279 -7.53 5.02 15.80
C ALA A 279 -8.68 5.82 16.47
N TYR A 280 -9.14 6.91 15.84
CA TYR A 280 -10.18 7.78 16.36
C TYR A 280 -11.57 7.33 15.91
N TYR A 281 -12.25 6.55 16.75
CA TYR A 281 -13.55 5.95 16.41
C TYR A 281 -14.65 6.99 16.08
N ALA A 282 -14.64 8.16 16.75
CA ALA A 282 -15.61 9.21 16.47
C ALA A 282 -15.46 9.88 15.09
N SER A 283 -14.41 9.55 14.33
CA SER A 283 -14.29 9.92 12.91
C SER A 283 -15.17 9.08 12.00
N PHE A 284 -15.85 8.05 12.52
CA PHE A 284 -16.61 7.06 11.75
C PHE A 284 -15.79 6.31 10.68
N GLY A 285 -14.45 6.28 10.85
CA GLY A 285 -13.53 5.65 9.89
C GLY A 285 -12.94 6.61 8.85
N TYR A 286 -13.28 7.90 8.89
CA TYR A 286 -12.75 8.86 7.91
C TYR A 286 -11.37 9.45 8.29
N HIS A 287 -10.85 9.18 9.50
CA HIS A 287 -9.46 9.47 9.87
C HIS A 287 -8.62 8.19 9.80
N VAL A 288 -8.36 7.72 8.57
CA VAL A 288 -7.67 6.46 8.30
C VAL A 288 -6.23 6.49 8.83
N THR A 289 -5.86 5.46 9.58
CA THR A 289 -4.47 5.19 9.99
C THR A 289 -3.81 4.12 9.13
N ASN A 290 -4.52 3.03 8.81
CA ASN A 290 -3.98 1.92 8.04
C ASN A 290 -4.86 1.64 6.81
N PHE A 291 -4.37 2.03 5.64
CA PHE A 291 -5.15 2.05 4.39
C PHE A 291 -5.52 0.66 3.88
N PHE A 292 -4.73 -0.36 4.22
CA PHE A 292 -4.94 -1.75 3.78
C PHE A 292 -5.49 -2.63 4.89
N GLY A 293 -5.64 -2.10 6.10
CA GLY A 293 -6.21 -2.78 7.25
C GLY A 293 -7.72 -2.57 7.37
N VAL A 294 -8.42 -3.59 7.84
CA VAL A 294 -9.84 -3.48 8.20
C VAL A 294 -10.00 -3.01 9.65
N SER A 295 -11.10 -2.31 9.95
CA SER A 295 -11.39 -1.84 11.32
C SER A 295 -11.52 -3.02 12.29
N SER A 296 -10.52 -3.15 13.15
CA SER A 296 -10.41 -4.23 14.14
C SER A 296 -11.49 -4.18 15.24
N ARG A 297 -12.09 -3.01 15.43
CA ARG A 297 -13.21 -2.86 16.37
C ARG A 297 -14.47 -3.60 15.93
N CYS A 298 -14.64 -3.81 14.63
CA CYS A 298 -15.77 -4.56 14.08
C CYS A 298 -15.46 -6.05 13.87
N GLY A 299 -14.19 -6.45 13.96
CA GLY A 299 -13.78 -7.86 13.80
C GLY A 299 -12.50 -8.03 12.99
N THR A 300 -12.33 -9.22 12.47
CA THR A 300 -11.16 -9.67 11.72
C THR A 300 -11.35 -9.53 10.21
N PRO A 301 -10.27 -9.58 9.40
CA PRO A 301 -10.36 -9.65 7.95
C PRO A 301 -11.26 -10.82 7.46
N GLU A 302 -11.19 -11.96 8.11
CA GLU A 302 -12.00 -13.15 7.76
C GLU A 302 -13.50 -12.93 8.01
N GLU A 303 -13.84 -12.20 9.08
CA GLU A 303 -15.23 -11.86 9.39
C GLU A 303 -15.79 -10.81 8.41
N LEU A 304 -14.97 -9.90 7.91
CA LEU A 304 -15.40 -8.99 6.82
C LEU A 304 -15.64 -9.77 5.52
N LYS A 305 -14.79 -10.75 5.19
CA LYS A 305 -15.02 -11.66 4.05
C LYS A 305 -16.33 -12.41 4.20
N TYR A 306 -16.63 -12.92 5.41
CA TYR A 306 -17.92 -13.54 5.73
C TYR A 306 -19.10 -12.60 5.46
N LEU A 307 -19.03 -11.35 5.92
CA LEU A 307 -20.07 -10.35 5.69
C LEU A 307 -20.32 -10.15 4.18
N VAL A 308 -19.24 -9.99 3.40
CA VAL A 308 -19.34 -9.79 1.94
C VAL A 308 -19.97 -11.02 1.28
N ASP A 309 -19.51 -12.21 1.63
CA ASP A 309 -20.03 -13.48 1.08
C ASP A 309 -21.52 -13.70 1.43
N LYS A 310 -21.89 -13.35 2.67
CA LYS A 310 -23.29 -13.38 3.10
C LYS A 310 -24.17 -12.42 2.30
N ALA A 311 -23.70 -11.21 2.02
CA ALA A 311 -24.39 -10.27 1.16
C ALA A 311 -24.56 -10.85 -0.26
N HIS A 312 -23.51 -11.43 -0.83
CA HIS A 312 -23.53 -12.11 -2.13
C HIS A 312 -24.57 -13.24 -2.16
N SER A 313 -24.66 -14.06 -1.10
CA SER A 313 -25.66 -15.14 -0.99
C SER A 313 -27.10 -14.66 -1.07
N MET A 314 -27.34 -13.39 -0.72
CA MET A 314 -28.64 -12.71 -0.80
C MET A 314 -28.85 -11.93 -2.10
N GLY A 315 -27.88 -11.94 -3.02
CA GLY A 315 -27.90 -11.12 -4.23
C GLY A 315 -27.79 -9.62 -3.93
N ILE A 316 -27.06 -9.25 -2.87
CA ILE A 316 -26.74 -7.87 -2.51
C ILE A 316 -25.31 -7.56 -2.96
N THR A 317 -25.15 -6.54 -3.79
CA THR A 317 -23.82 -6.01 -4.17
C THR A 317 -23.24 -5.22 -3.01
N VAL A 318 -21.97 -5.48 -2.65
CA VAL A 318 -21.25 -4.71 -1.63
C VAL A 318 -20.40 -3.63 -2.29
N LEU A 319 -20.55 -2.41 -1.84
CA LEU A 319 -19.74 -1.24 -2.20
C LEU A 319 -18.89 -0.87 -0.97
N MET A 320 -17.58 -0.75 -1.18
CA MET A 320 -16.65 -0.34 -0.13
C MET A 320 -16.38 1.14 -0.26
N ASP A 321 -16.64 1.90 0.80
CA ASP A 321 -16.25 3.30 0.88
C ASP A 321 -14.79 3.37 1.38
N LEU A 322 -13.87 3.71 0.46
CA LEU A 322 -12.44 3.78 0.72
C LEU A 322 -11.98 5.23 0.76
N VAL A 323 -11.48 5.64 1.90
CA VAL A 323 -10.88 6.96 2.08
C VAL A 323 -9.41 6.91 1.65
N HIS A 324 -9.03 7.77 0.70
CA HIS A 324 -7.64 7.88 0.21
C HIS A 324 -7.25 9.30 -0.20
N SER A 325 -8.15 10.28 -0.03
CA SER A 325 -7.87 11.68 -0.33
C SER A 325 -7.07 12.38 0.77
N HIS A 326 -7.10 11.83 1.98
CA HIS A 326 -6.43 12.33 3.17
C HIS A 326 -6.15 11.17 4.14
N ALA A 327 -5.37 11.43 5.19
CA ALA A 327 -5.05 10.48 6.24
C ALA A 327 -5.28 11.12 7.62
N SER A 328 -5.29 10.30 8.67
CA SER A 328 -5.31 10.77 10.06
C SER A 328 -4.07 11.60 10.39
N SER A 329 -4.24 12.64 11.19
CA SER A 329 -3.13 13.40 11.80
C SER A 329 -2.37 12.62 12.89
N ASN A 330 -2.82 11.42 13.25
CA ASN A 330 -2.17 10.57 14.23
C ASN A 330 -0.77 10.17 13.75
N SER A 331 0.26 10.60 14.50
CA SER A 331 1.66 10.32 14.18
C SER A 331 2.20 9.03 14.81
N MET A 332 1.37 8.30 15.58
CA MET A 332 1.78 7.04 16.23
C MET A 332 1.40 5.82 15.38
N ASP A 333 0.21 5.84 14.79
CA ASP A 333 -0.40 4.68 14.16
C ASP A 333 -0.57 4.79 12.64
N GLY A 334 -0.38 5.99 12.07
CA GLY A 334 -0.65 6.26 10.65
C GLY A 334 0.57 6.72 9.86
N LEU A 335 0.29 7.24 8.65
CA LEU A 335 1.33 7.74 7.74
C LEU A 335 1.88 9.12 8.12
N ASN A 336 1.21 9.86 9.01
CA ASN A 336 1.69 11.16 9.45
C ASN A 336 3.02 10.99 10.18
N MET A 337 4.08 11.64 9.69
CA MET A 337 5.45 11.52 10.24
C MET A 337 5.97 10.07 10.26
N PHE A 338 5.55 9.22 9.33
CA PHE A 338 5.86 7.79 9.31
C PHE A 338 7.39 7.53 9.42
N ASP A 339 8.19 8.20 8.60
CA ASP A 339 9.65 8.14 8.61
C ASP A 339 10.31 9.37 9.23
N GLY A 340 9.59 10.08 10.10
CA GLY A 340 10.04 11.34 10.68
C GLY A 340 9.87 12.55 9.75
N SER A 341 9.29 12.36 8.56
CA SER A 341 9.02 13.43 7.60
C SER A 341 7.56 13.38 7.11
N ASN A 342 7.06 14.50 6.62
CA ASN A 342 5.75 14.57 5.94
C ASN A 342 5.87 14.89 4.46
N GLY A 343 6.96 15.53 4.03
CA GLY A 343 7.09 16.06 2.68
C GLY A 343 7.10 15.01 1.58
N GLN A 344 7.34 13.74 1.91
CA GLN A 344 7.29 12.62 0.98
C GLN A 344 5.88 12.01 0.86
N TYR A 345 5.08 12.09 1.93
CA TYR A 345 3.75 11.47 1.99
C TYR A 345 2.62 12.46 1.72
N PHE A 346 2.83 13.75 2.04
CA PHE A 346 1.79 14.78 1.97
C PHE A 346 2.32 16.05 1.32
N HIS A 347 1.45 16.72 0.58
CA HIS A 347 1.74 18.06 0.10
C HIS A 347 1.83 19.03 1.28
N SER A 348 2.57 20.12 1.13
CA SER A 348 2.70 21.21 2.11
C SER A 348 2.12 22.51 1.59
N GLY A 349 1.73 23.42 2.50
CA GLY A 349 1.21 24.74 2.16
C GLY A 349 -0.28 24.73 1.78
N PRO A 350 -0.77 25.74 1.04
CA PRO A 350 -2.20 25.88 0.73
C PRO A 350 -2.80 24.73 -0.08
N GLU A 351 -1.97 23.93 -0.73
CA GLU A 351 -2.37 22.77 -1.54
C GLU A 351 -2.34 21.46 -0.76
N GLY A 352 -1.97 21.50 0.52
CA GLY A 352 -1.51 20.33 1.24
C GLY A 352 -2.21 19.96 2.53
N TYR A 353 -3.41 20.45 2.79
CA TYR A 353 -4.17 20.00 3.98
C TYR A 353 -4.93 18.71 3.67
N HIS A 354 -4.23 17.58 3.63
CA HIS A 354 -4.81 16.32 3.24
C HIS A 354 -5.03 15.35 4.39
N TRP A 355 -4.80 15.80 5.63
CA TRP A 355 -5.02 14.98 6.82
C TRP A 355 -5.72 15.80 7.92
N MET A 356 -6.63 15.15 8.63
CA MET A 356 -7.46 15.74 9.68
C MET A 356 -7.12 15.19 11.06
#